data_55ef26810ebc3852fd78e86c90ad2164
#
_entry.id   55ef26810ebc3852fd78e86c90ad2164
#
_cell.length_a   1.000
_cell.length_b   1.000
_cell.length_c   1.000
_cell.angle_alpha   90.00
_cell.angle_beta   90.00
_cell.angle_gamma   90.00
#
_symmetry.space_group_name_H-M   'P 1'
#
loop_
_entity.id
_entity.type
_entity.pdbx_description
1 polymer ?
#
loop_
_entity_poly.entity_id
_entity_poly.type
_entity_poly.pdbx_seq_one_letter_code
_entity_poly.pdbx_strand_id
1 'polypeptide(L)'
;MNNVKVNVVDCHVVYWEGDIPQFLTIKRSPQERYPLIWQCVTGGININERAYQTAIRELKEETGLYPDKMWTIDQVNNYYDPKYDSVFLIPIFGIEVKSKDVKLSSEHIEHYWGSKDRVKDKMLWNQQKLGLENFYQMLTKNTKKLELSEISI
;
A
#
# COMPACT_ATOMS: atom_id res chain seq x y z
N MET A 1 13.23 -10.58 -22.83
CA MET A 1 12.25 -9.82 -22.01
C MET A 1 11.60 -8.77 -22.89
N ASN A 2 10.32 -8.87 -23.07
CA ASN A 2 9.61 -7.99 -24.01
C ASN A 2 8.37 -7.32 -23.43
N ASN A 3 8.12 -7.49 -22.11
CA ASN A 3 6.88 -7.01 -21.52
C ASN A 3 7.12 -6.09 -20.32
N VAL A 4 6.42 -4.97 -20.35
CA VAL A 4 6.19 -4.12 -19.19
C VAL A 4 4.73 -4.28 -18.81
N LYS A 5 4.45 -4.59 -17.55
CA LYS A 5 3.09 -4.83 -17.06
C LYS A 5 2.73 -3.86 -15.94
N VAL A 6 1.49 -3.39 -15.95
CA VAL A 6 0.91 -2.60 -14.88
C VAL A 6 -0.36 -3.33 -14.44
N ASN A 7 -0.23 -4.27 -13.53
CA ASN A 7 -1.34 -5.12 -13.09
C ASN A 7 -1.41 -5.34 -11.57
N VAL A 8 -0.62 -4.59 -10.81
CA VAL A 8 -0.57 -4.65 -9.34
C VAL A 8 -0.52 -3.23 -8.79
N VAL A 9 -1.06 -2.99 -7.60
CA VAL A 9 -0.96 -1.73 -6.87
C VAL A 9 -0.40 -1.96 -5.48
N ASP A 10 0.26 -0.93 -4.93
CA ASP A 10 0.67 -0.87 -3.51
C ASP A 10 -0.09 0.26 -2.81
N CYS A 11 -0.49 0.05 -1.57
CA CYS A 11 -1.24 1.02 -0.78
C CYS A 11 -0.64 1.16 0.62
N HIS A 12 -0.29 2.37 0.99
CA HIS A 12 0.08 2.70 2.36
C HIS A 12 -1.13 3.30 3.06
N VAL A 13 -1.42 2.82 4.26
CA VAL A 13 -2.63 3.17 5.00
C VAL A 13 -2.23 3.93 6.26
N VAL A 14 -2.88 5.08 6.47
CA VAL A 14 -2.65 5.93 7.65
C VAL A 14 -3.93 6.08 8.46
N TYR A 15 -3.77 6.03 9.77
CA TYR A 15 -4.77 6.40 10.76
C TYR A 15 -4.17 7.47 11.67
N TRP A 16 -4.91 8.54 11.93
CA TRP A 16 -4.46 9.62 12.81
C TRP A 16 -4.89 9.36 14.24
N GLU A 17 -3.93 9.13 15.12
CA GLU A 17 -4.16 9.09 16.56
C GLU A 17 -3.88 10.48 17.13
N GLY A 18 -4.91 11.32 17.19
CA GLY A 18 -4.70 12.74 17.39
C GLY A 18 -3.89 13.34 16.26
N ASP A 19 -2.72 13.91 16.58
CA ASP A 19 -1.81 14.48 15.59
C ASP A 19 -0.70 13.53 15.15
N ILE A 20 -0.75 12.28 15.60
CA ILE A 20 0.29 11.28 15.34
C ILE A 20 -0.19 10.31 14.27
N PRO A 21 0.49 10.22 13.11
CA PRO A 21 0.13 9.26 12.09
C PRO A 21 0.59 7.86 12.47
N GLN A 22 -0.31 6.88 12.37
CA GLN A 22 -0.03 5.46 12.51
C GLN A 22 -0.21 4.80 11.16
N PHE A 23 0.76 4.00 10.75
CA PHE A 23 0.76 3.30 9.47
C PHE A 23 0.52 1.81 9.66
N LEU A 24 -0.10 1.20 8.65
CA LEU A 24 -0.43 -0.22 8.67
C LEU A 24 0.60 -1.02 7.88
N THR A 25 1.04 -2.15 8.43
CA THR A 25 1.69 -3.21 7.68
C THR A 25 1.08 -4.56 8.03
N ILE A 26 1.08 -5.48 7.09
CA ILE A 26 0.44 -6.78 7.22
C ILE A 26 1.42 -7.88 6.83
N LYS A 27 1.31 -9.03 7.49
CA LYS A 27 2.22 -10.16 7.30
C LYS A 27 1.54 -11.25 6.48
N ARG A 28 2.20 -11.67 5.40
CA ARG A 28 1.67 -12.70 4.50
C ARG A 28 1.60 -14.05 5.19
N SER A 29 0.57 -14.82 4.84
CA SER A 29 0.40 -16.17 5.36
C SER A 29 1.45 -17.14 4.79
N PRO A 30 1.70 -18.28 5.47
CA PRO A 30 2.72 -19.25 5.01
C PRO A 30 2.43 -19.87 3.64
N GLN A 31 1.17 -19.87 3.18
CA GLN A 31 0.75 -20.47 1.92
C GLN A 31 0.92 -19.55 0.71
N GLU A 32 1.16 -18.27 0.95
CA GLU A 32 1.29 -17.28 -0.12
C GLU A 32 2.70 -17.28 -0.73
N ARG A 33 2.80 -16.77 -1.97
CA ARG A 33 4.10 -16.43 -2.54
C ARG A 33 4.77 -15.38 -1.65
N TYR A 34 6.09 -15.49 -1.44
CA TYR A 34 6.84 -14.68 -0.47
C TYR A 34 6.23 -14.78 0.95
N PRO A 35 6.22 -15.99 1.54
CA PRO A 35 5.53 -16.22 2.80
C PRO A 35 6.17 -15.48 3.97
N LEU A 36 5.34 -15.11 4.95
CA LEU A 36 5.76 -14.56 6.24
C LEU A 36 6.48 -13.23 6.18
N ILE A 37 6.45 -12.53 5.05
CA ILE A 37 7.01 -11.18 4.97
C ILE A 37 5.96 -10.13 5.36
N TRP A 38 6.45 -9.01 5.90
CA TRP A 38 5.65 -7.82 6.16
C TRP A 38 5.66 -6.91 4.93
N GLN A 39 4.50 -6.37 4.59
CA GLN A 39 4.32 -5.52 3.42
C GLN A 39 3.15 -4.54 3.61
N CYS A 40 3.03 -3.57 2.72
CA CYS A 40 1.82 -2.76 2.63
C CYS A 40 0.66 -3.58 2.01
N VAL A 41 -0.53 -2.99 1.98
CA VAL A 41 -1.65 -3.56 1.22
C VAL A 41 -1.28 -3.57 -0.26
N THR A 42 -1.48 -4.70 -0.94
CA THR A 42 -1.14 -4.87 -2.35
C THR A 42 -2.13 -5.82 -3.02
N GLY A 43 -2.30 -5.69 -4.30
CA GLY A 43 -3.16 -6.62 -5.03
C GLY A 43 -3.25 -6.35 -6.52
N GLY A 44 -3.85 -7.32 -7.22
CA GLY A 44 -3.96 -7.32 -8.68
C GLY A 44 -5.11 -6.50 -9.22
N ILE A 45 -4.85 -5.81 -10.33
CA ILE A 45 -5.85 -5.01 -11.04
C ILE A 45 -6.73 -5.95 -11.87
N ASN A 46 -8.04 -5.91 -11.66
CA ASN A 46 -9.00 -6.68 -12.44
C ASN A 46 -9.27 -6.02 -13.80
N ILE A 47 -9.79 -6.81 -14.74
CA ILE A 47 -10.20 -6.30 -16.05
C ILE A 47 -11.23 -5.18 -15.86
N ASN A 48 -11.04 -4.06 -16.57
CA ASN A 48 -11.87 -2.86 -16.51
C ASN A 48 -11.86 -2.11 -15.16
N GLU A 49 -10.96 -2.47 -14.28
CA GLU A 49 -10.76 -1.77 -13.00
C GLU A 49 -9.64 -0.73 -13.16
N ARG A 50 -9.85 0.46 -12.62
CA ARG A 50 -8.78 1.45 -12.54
C ARG A 50 -7.89 1.14 -11.33
N ALA A 51 -6.61 1.49 -11.42
CA ALA A 51 -5.65 1.20 -10.36
C ALA A 51 -6.09 1.72 -8.97
N TYR A 52 -6.65 2.94 -8.89
CA TYR A 52 -7.12 3.45 -7.60
C TYR A 52 -8.35 2.68 -7.08
N GLN A 53 -9.19 2.16 -7.97
CA GLN A 53 -10.32 1.32 -7.57
C GLN A 53 -9.83 -0.02 -7.02
N THR A 54 -8.76 -0.57 -7.61
CA THR A 54 -8.09 -1.77 -7.10
C THR A 54 -7.59 -1.53 -5.68
N ALA A 55 -6.94 -0.40 -5.43
CA ALA A 55 -6.45 -0.05 -4.10
C ALA A 55 -7.58 -0.04 -3.05
N ILE A 56 -8.74 0.53 -3.38
CA ILE A 56 -9.91 0.55 -2.52
C ILE A 56 -10.44 -0.87 -2.28
N ARG A 57 -10.57 -1.66 -3.32
CA ARG A 57 -11.06 -3.04 -3.23
C ARG A 57 -10.15 -3.90 -2.38
N GLU A 58 -8.84 -3.85 -2.63
CA GLU A 58 -7.86 -4.64 -1.87
C GLU A 58 -7.78 -4.22 -0.40
N LEU A 59 -7.90 -2.93 -0.11
CA LEU A 59 -7.99 -2.47 1.27
C LEU A 59 -9.17 -3.14 2.00
N LYS A 60 -10.33 -3.15 1.37
CA LYS A 60 -11.53 -3.78 1.95
C LYS A 60 -11.37 -5.29 2.12
N GLU A 61 -10.87 -5.98 1.09
CA GLU A 61 -10.71 -7.43 1.09
C GLU A 61 -9.66 -7.88 2.11
N GLU A 62 -8.51 -7.20 2.17
CA GLU A 62 -7.40 -7.62 3.00
C GLU A 62 -7.53 -7.16 4.46
N THR A 63 -8.24 -6.07 4.73
CA THR A 63 -8.26 -5.45 6.07
C THR A 63 -9.65 -5.17 6.63
N GLY A 64 -10.68 -5.18 5.81
CA GLY A 64 -12.02 -4.75 6.20
C GLY A 64 -12.18 -3.25 6.37
N LEU A 65 -11.14 -2.46 6.09
CA LEU A 65 -11.17 -1.01 6.25
C LEU A 65 -11.74 -0.32 5.02
N TYR A 66 -12.23 0.91 5.21
CA TYR A 66 -12.81 1.75 4.14
C TYR A 66 -12.02 3.05 4.05
N PRO A 67 -11.77 3.56 2.83
CA PRO A 67 -11.04 4.80 2.65
C PRO A 67 -11.90 6.01 3.03
N ASP A 68 -11.30 6.96 3.76
CA ASP A 68 -11.86 8.28 4.01
C ASP A 68 -11.30 9.29 3.00
N LYS A 69 -9.99 9.26 2.80
CA LYS A 69 -9.26 10.04 1.79
C LYS A 69 -8.23 9.18 1.09
N MET A 70 -7.88 9.59 -0.12
CA MET A 70 -6.94 8.84 -0.94
C MET A 70 -6.09 9.78 -1.78
N TRP A 71 -4.83 9.43 -1.96
CA TRP A 71 -3.85 10.18 -2.76
C TRP A 71 -3.02 9.26 -3.63
N THR A 72 -2.56 9.78 -4.75
CA THR A 72 -1.45 9.17 -5.49
C THR A 72 -0.14 9.54 -4.79
N ILE A 73 0.72 8.58 -4.53
CA ILE A 73 2.07 8.85 -4.00
C ILE A 73 3.01 9.14 -5.19
N ASP A 74 3.88 10.13 -5.02
CA ASP A 74 4.84 10.56 -6.03
C ASP A 74 5.98 9.53 -6.18
N GLN A 75 5.62 8.34 -6.66
CA GLN A 75 6.54 7.22 -6.87
C GLN A 75 5.81 6.10 -7.62
N VAL A 76 6.53 5.39 -8.45
CA VAL A 76 6.09 4.12 -9.04
C VAL A 76 7.12 3.06 -8.66
N ASN A 77 6.69 1.97 -8.05
CA ASN A 77 7.56 0.83 -7.76
C ASN A 77 7.77 0.01 -9.04
N ASN A 78 8.90 -0.66 -9.13
CA ASN A 78 9.18 -1.51 -10.27
C ASN A 78 10.05 -2.70 -9.84
N TYR A 79 9.88 -3.82 -10.53
CA TYR A 79 10.74 -4.99 -10.37
C TYR A 79 10.66 -5.92 -11.57
N TYR A 80 11.70 -6.73 -11.77
CA TYR A 80 11.70 -7.80 -12.74
C TYR A 80 11.24 -9.11 -12.07
N ASP A 81 10.31 -9.80 -12.69
CA ASP A 81 9.85 -11.11 -12.23
C ASP A 81 10.26 -12.19 -13.25
N PRO A 82 11.21 -13.08 -12.87
CA PRO A 82 11.67 -14.12 -13.79
C PRO A 82 10.61 -15.18 -14.12
N LYS A 83 9.59 -15.33 -13.27
CA LYS A 83 8.48 -16.26 -13.54
C LYS A 83 7.70 -15.86 -14.80
N TYR A 84 7.57 -14.55 -15.02
CA TYR A 84 6.80 -14.01 -16.15
C TYR A 84 7.70 -13.36 -17.21
N ASP A 85 9.01 -13.36 -16.99
CA ASP A 85 9.99 -12.65 -17.83
C ASP A 85 9.51 -11.23 -18.16
N SER A 86 9.13 -10.47 -17.14
CA SER A 86 8.50 -9.16 -17.31
C SER A 86 8.98 -8.18 -16.24
N VAL A 87 8.96 -6.90 -16.59
CA VAL A 87 9.09 -5.80 -15.64
C VAL A 87 7.70 -5.35 -15.23
N PHE A 88 7.48 -5.20 -13.92
CA PHE A 88 6.23 -4.68 -13.37
C PHE A 88 6.43 -3.23 -12.93
N LEU A 89 5.49 -2.38 -13.30
CA LEU A 89 5.36 -1.02 -12.78
C LEU A 89 4.14 -1.00 -11.86
N ILE A 90 4.32 -0.49 -10.65
CA ILE A 90 3.31 -0.57 -9.59
C ILE A 90 2.95 0.84 -9.13
N PRO A 91 1.75 1.34 -9.48
CA PRO A 91 1.23 2.59 -8.92
C PRO A 91 1.08 2.48 -7.41
N ILE A 92 1.38 3.56 -6.70
CA ILE A 92 1.36 3.59 -5.24
C ILE A 92 0.35 4.62 -4.77
N PHE A 93 -0.47 4.22 -3.80
CA PHE A 93 -1.51 5.05 -3.20
C PHE A 93 -1.32 5.20 -1.70
N GLY A 94 -1.69 6.35 -1.18
CA GLY A 94 -1.86 6.57 0.24
C GLY A 94 -3.34 6.66 0.55
N ILE A 95 -3.78 6.01 1.63
CA ILE A 95 -5.17 5.97 2.03
C ILE A 95 -5.28 6.32 3.51
N GLU A 96 -6.13 7.30 3.82
CA GLU A 96 -6.51 7.60 5.19
C GLU A 96 -7.77 6.83 5.57
N VAL A 97 -7.74 6.21 6.75
CA VAL A 97 -8.88 5.49 7.32
C VAL A 97 -9.28 6.09 8.66
N LYS A 98 -10.53 5.91 9.06
CA LYS A 98 -11.06 6.41 10.34
C LYS A 98 -11.17 5.34 11.42
N SER A 99 -10.77 4.11 11.12
CA SER A 99 -10.78 2.99 12.05
C SER A 99 -9.45 2.24 11.99
N LYS A 100 -9.02 1.69 13.11
CA LYS A 100 -7.87 0.77 13.22
C LYS A 100 -8.31 -0.69 13.30
N ASP A 101 -9.60 -0.95 13.20
CA ASP A 101 -10.18 -2.28 13.38
C ASP A 101 -9.95 -3.15 12.13
N VAL A 102 -8.84 -3.85 12.11
CA VAL A 102 -8.41 -4.69 10.99
C VAL A 102 -8.99 -6.10 11.13
N LYS A 103 -9.61 -6.59 10.05
CA LYS A 103 -10.08 -7.97 9.89
C LYS A 103 -9.38 -8.55 8.69
N LEU A 104 -8.36 -9.37 8.93
CA LEU A 104 -7.52 -9.93 7.88
C LEU A 104 -8.26 -11.02 7.08
N SER A 105 -7.99 -11.08 5.78
CA SER A 105 -8.34 -12.23 4.95
C SER A 105 -7.37 -13.39 5.23
N SER A 106 -7.60 -14.55 4.61
CA SER A 106 -6.73 -15.71 4.76
C SER A 106 -5.32 -15.52 4.16
N GLU A 107 -5.12 -14.48 3.36
CA GLU A 107 -3.82 -14.18 2.75
C GLU A 107 -2.81 -13.59 3.73
N HIS A 108 -3.27 -13.11 4.88
CA HIS A 108 -2.43 -12.47 5.90
C HIS A 108 -2.75 -13.04 7.28
N ILE A 109 -1.73 -13.11 8.16
CA ILE A 109 -1.86 -13.72 9.49
C ILE A 109 -1.68 -12.72 10.64
N GLU A 110 -1.07 -11.58 10.39
CA GLU A 110 -0.83 -10.55 11.41
C GLU A 110 -0.95 -9.16 10.78
N HIS A 111 -1.29 -8.19 11.61
CA HIS A 111 -1.23 -6.78 11.25
C HIS A 111 -0.52 -5.98 12.35
N TYR A 112 0.01 -4.82 11.99
CA TYR A 112 0.70 -3.94 12.91
C TYR A 112 0.44 -2.49 12.53
N TRP A 113 0.04 -1.70 13.52
CA TRP A 113 -0.05 -0.24 13.41
C TRP A 113 1.12 0.39 14.18
N GLY A 114 1.83 1.29 13.57
CA GLY A 114 2.93 1.96 14.24
C GLY A 114 3.44 3.19 13.49
N SER A 115 4.47 3.81 14.05
CA SER A 115 5.16 4.91 13.39
C SER A 115 5.77 4.45 12.06
N LYS A 116 6.02 5.40 11.16
CA LYS A 116 6.63 5.05 9.87
C LYS A 116 7.94 4.27 10.03
N ASP A 117 8.77 4.64 11.01
CA ASP A 117 10.06 3.98 11.19
C ASP A 117 9.92 2.54 11.68
N ARG A 118 9.00 2.29 12.61
CA ARG A 118 8.71 0.93 13.08
C ARG A 118 8.11 0.06 11.99
N VAL A 119 7.24 0.61 11.18
CA VAL A 119 6.64 -0.10 10.05
C VAL A 119 7.69 -0.40 8.99
N LYS A 120 8.55 0.56 8.66
CA LYS A 120 9.67 0.36 7.73
C LYS A 120 10.62 -0.76 8.20
N ASP A 121 10.91 -0.82 9.49
CA ASP A 121 11.77 -1.86 10.06
C ASP A 121 11.21 -3.27 9.87
N LYS A 122 9.88 -3.41 9.84
CA LYS A 122 9.24 -4.71 9.60
C LYS A 122 9.20 -5.09 8.11
N MET A 123 9.00 -4.11 7.22
CA MET A 123 8.83 -4.36 5.79
C MET A 123 10.10 -4.92 5.14
N LEU A 124 9.94 -5.83 4.18
CA LEU A 124 11.05 -6.41 3.45
C LEU A 124 11.49 -5.55 2.26
N TRP A 125 10.54 -5.07 1.45
CA TRP A 125 10.84 -4.47 0.15
C TRP A 125 11.24 -3.00 0.28
N ASN A 126 12.44 -2.67 -0.21
CA ASN A 126 12.98 -1.32 -0.11
C ASN A 126 12.10 -0.26 -0.79
N GLN A 127 11.48 -0.58 -1.92
CA GLN A 127 10.61 0.38 -2.61
C GLN A 127 9.33 0.65 -1.84
N GLN A 128 8.79 -0.35 -1.14
CA GLN A 128 7.65 -0.13 -0.24
C GLN A 128 8.04 0.76 0.94
N LYS A 129 9.24 0.56 1.51
CA LYS A 129 9.76 1.45 2.56
C LYS A 129 9.89 2.89 2.07
N LEU A 130 10.42 3.08 0.86
CA LEU A 130 10.55 4.41 0.25
C LEU A 130 9.19 5.04 -0.03
N GLY A 131 8.23 4.27 -0.51
CA GLY A 131 6.85 4.74 -0.73
C GLY A 131 6.20 5.22 0.56
N LEU A 132 6.40 4.50 1.65
CA LEU A 132 5.91 4.91 2.97
C LEU A 132 6.56 6.21 3.43
N GLU A 133 7.87 6.35 3.26
CA GLU A 133 8.58 7.60 3.59
C GLU A 133 8.05 8.77 2.77
N ASN A 134 7.85 8.59 1.47
CA ASN A 134 7.28 9.63 0.61
C ASN A 134 5.87 10.02 1.06
N PHE A 135 5.04 9.07 1.42
CA PHE A 135 3.71 9.34 1.95
C PHE A 135 3.76 10.13 3.25
N TYR A 136 4.64 9.74 4.16
CA TYR A 136 4.84 10.46 5.42
C TYR A 136 5.25 11.93 5.18
N GLN A 137 6.17 12.17 4.23
CA GLN A 137 6.59 13.53 3.87
C GLN A 137 5.42 14.34 3.30
N MET A 138 4.59 13.75 2.47
CA MET A 138 3.40 14.40 1.93
C MET A 138 2.42 14.79 3.05
N LEU A 139 2.17 13.88 3.98
CA LEU A 139 1.23 14.10 5.08
C LEU A 139 1.68 15.16 6.08
N THR A 140 2.99 15.27 6.31
CA THR A 140 3.52 16.06 7.44
C THR A 140 4.29 17.31 7.03
N LYS A 141 4.85 17.35 5.82
CA LYS A 141 5.78 18.42 5.41
C LYS A 141 5.48 19.06 4.06
N ASN A 142 4.59 18.50 3.26
CA ASN A 142 4.31 19.01 1.93
C ASN A 142 2.80 18.98 1.63
N THR A 143 2.08 19.89 2.29
CA THR A 143 0.62 19.99 2.13
C THR A 143 0.21 20.32 0.70
N LYS A 144 1.03 21.06 -0.04
CA LYS A 144 0.74 21.40 -1.44
C LYS A 144 0.76 20.15 -2.32
N LYS A 145 1.77 19.29 -2.17
CA LYS A 145 1.85 18.03 -2.90
C LYS A 145 0.67 17.13 -2.51
N LEU A 146 0.31 17.07 -1.24
CA LEU A 146 -0.82 16.30 -0.76
C LEU A 146 -2.12 16.75 -1.42
N GLU A 147 -2.41 18.06 -1.43
CA GLU A 147 -3.60 18.62 -2.07
C GLU A 147 -3.69 18.28 -3.56
N LEU A 148 -2.58 18.45 -4.28
CA LEU A 148 -2.54 18.18 -5.72
C LEU A 148 -2.63 16.70 -6.09
N SER A 149 -2.33 15.82 -5.13
CA SER A 149 -2.32 14.37 -5.34
C SER A 149 -3.61 13.69 -4.89
N GLU A 150 -4.56 14.42 -4.31
CA GLU A 150 -5.79 13.84 -3.79
C GLU A 150 -6.65 13.28 -4.93
N ILE A 151 -7.20 12.08 -4.71
CA ILE A 151 -8.13 11.41 -5.61
C ILE A 151 -9.54 11.54 -5.02
N SER A 152 -10.46 12.06 -5.81
CA SER A 152 -11.89 12.10 -5.42
C SER A 152 -12.48 10.69 -5.48
N ILE A 153 -13.00 10.24 -4.35
CA ILE A 153 -13.59 8.91 -4.20
C ILE A 153 -15.02 8.98 -3.67
#